data_461afc34b57245d6c172896d2e6eddb0
#
_entry.id   461afc34b57245d6c172896d2e6eddb0
#
_cell.length_a   1.000
_cell.length_b   1.000
_cell.length_c   1.000
_cell.angle_alpha   90.00
_cell.angle_beta   90.00
_cell.angle_gamma   90.00
#
_symmetry.space_group_name_H-M   'P 1'
#
loop_
_entity.id
_entity.type
_entity.pdbx_description
1 polymer ?
#
loop_
_entity_poly.entity_id
_entity_poly.type
_entity_poly.pdbx_seq_one_letter_code
_entity_poly.pdbx_strand_id
1 'polypeptide(L)'
;MRLPLLAALLICPLAAPSLAGGVESMTEAERLAFRAEVKAYLIENPEVLVEAMNVMQDRQAQAELATDQQLVTDHKNDLFADQASWVGGNPNGDITVVEFMDYRCGYCRKAYQEVEDLVKADGNIRLVLKEYPILGEDSVTSARFAIAVLQLHGNDAYKKAHDALITLRGAPDAETLGRLATDLGFDAKPVLDRMGADEVTAVIAANQELGNKMAISGTPTFVIDRQMLRGYVPLDGMQQIVASERKS
;
A
#
# COMPACT_ATOMS: atom_id res chain seq x y z
N MET A 1 -30.83 87.81 49.53
CA MET A 1 -29.63 86.97 49.75
C MET A 1 -29.94 85.57 49.26
N ARG A 2 -29.41 85.14 48.11
CA ARG A 2 -29.65 83.84 47.46
C ARG A 2 -28.36 82.99 47.56
N LEU A 3 -28.42 81.88 48.27
CA LEU A 3 -27.33 80.88 48.31
C LEU A 3 -27.45 79.96 47.05
N PRO A 4 -26.33 79.63 46.42
CA PRO A 4 -26.34 78.59 45.40
C PRO A 4 -26.12 77.19 45.98
N LEU A 5 -26.96 76.25 45.57
CA LEU A 5 -26.78 74.79 45.82
C LEU A 5 -25.64 74.32 44.98
N LEU A 6 -24.61 73.71 45.55
CA LEU A 6 -23.57 72.89 44.86
C LEU A 6 -24.11 71.50 44.75
N ALA A 7 -24.31 71.06 43.51
CA ALA A 7 -24.60 69.68 43.19
C ALA A 7 -23.25 68.93 43.03
N ALA A 8 -22.97 68.00 43.94
CA ALA A 8 -21.80 67.09 43.83
C ALA A 8 -22.15 65.92 42.85
N LEU A 9 -21.51 65.89 41.67
CA LEU A 9 -21.58 64.77 40.76
C LEU A 9 -20.73 63.63 41.34
N LEU A 10 -21.38 62.52 41.72
CA LEU A 10 -20.72 61.25 42.02
C LEU A 10 -20.33 60.59 40.67
N ILE A 11 -19.04 60.57 40.33
CA ILE A 11 -18.48 59.84 39.25
C ILE A 11 -18.26 58.38 39.72
N CYS A 12 -19.12 57.49 39.35
CA CYS A 12 -18.95 56.07 39.58
C CYS A 12 -18.00 55.53 38.49
N PRO A 13 -16.84 54.92 38.84
CA PRO A 13 -15.96 54.34 37.82
C PRO A 13 -16.63 53.08 37.27
N LEU A 14 -16.99 53.10 35.99
CA LEU A 14 -17.31 51.88 35.22
C LEU A 14 -16.03 51.02 35.19
N ALA A 15 -16.01 49.95 35.97
CA ALA A 15 -15.05 48.87 35.79
C ALA A 15 -15.29 48.21 34.44
N ALA A 16 -14.43 48.50 33.47
CA ALA A 16 -14.43 47.75 32.20
C ALA A 16 -14.16 46.28 32.52
N PRO A 17 -14.90 45.33 31.89
CA PRO A 17 -14.57 43.93 32.04
C PRO A 17 -13.15 43.69 31.46
N SER A 18 -12.24 43.29 32.32
CA SER A 18 -10.93 42.80 31.91
C SER A 18 -11.18 41.60 30.98
N LEU A 19 -10.84 41.76 29.70
CA LEU A 19 -10.78 40.63 28.75
C LEU A 19 -9.85 39.59 29.40
N ALA A 20 -10.43 38.46 29.77
CA ALA A 20 -9.72 37.37 30.40
C ALA A 20 -8.48 37.03 29.55
N GLY A 21 -7.32 37.19 30.16
CA GLY A 21 -6.06 36.77 29.56
C GLY A 21 -6.20 35.28 29.17
N GLY A 22 -5.64 34.91 27.99
CA GLY A 22 -5.67 33.51 27.52
C GLY A 22 -5.00 32.54 28.52
N VAL A 23 -5.02 31.25 28.21
CA VAL A 23 -4.47 30.17 29.06
C VAL A 23 -3.04 30.44 29.54
N GLU A 24 -2.30 31.30 28.81
CA GLU A 24 -0.92 31.70 29.12
C GLU A 24 -0.80 32.60 30.35
N SER A 25 -1.87 33.34 30.76
CA SER A 25 -1.89 34.26 31.89
C SER A 25 -2.54 33.70 33.16
N MET A 26 -2.87 32.40 33.17
CA MET A 26 -3.47 31.74 34.35
C MET A 26 -2.50 31.68 35.53
N THR A 27 -3.01 32.01 36.69
CA THR A 27 -2.34 31.73 37.99
C THR A 27 -2.27 30.21 38.22
N GLU A 28 -1.42 29.75 39.12
CA GLU A 28 -1.33 28.32 39.48
C GLU A 28 -2.67 27.74 39.94
N ALA A 29 -3.45 28.49 40.70
CA ALA A 29 -4.76 28.04 41.19
C ALA A 29 -5.77 27.92 40.05
N GLU A 30 -5.82 28.86 39.10
CA GLU A 30 -6.68 28.80 37.90
C GLU A 30 -6.27 27.67 37.00
N ARG A 31 -4.98 27.41 36.85
CA ARG A 31 -4.46 26.27 36.05
C ARG A 31 -4.83 24.92 36.65
N LEU A 32 -4.78 24.79 37.98
CA LEU A 32 -5.23 23.55 38.65
C LEU A 32 -6.74 23.34 38.49
N ALA A 33 -7.55 24.38 38.63
CA ALA A 33 -9.00 24.31 38.42
C ALA A 33 -9.35 23.95 36.99
N PHE A 34 -8.70 24.57 36.00
CA PHE A 34 -8.88 24.27 34.58
C PHE A 34 -8.54 22.80 34.24
N ARG A 35 -7.40 22.29 34.77
CA ARG A 35 -7.02 20.90 34.58
C ARG A 35 -8.02 19.93 35.20
N ALA A 36 -8.57 20.26 36.37
CA ALA A 36 -9.59 19.46 37.03
C ALA A 36 -10.90 19.42 36.22
N GLU A 37 -11.32 20.57 35.69
CA GLU A 37 -12.50 20.68 34.81
C GLU A 37 -12.35 19.87 33.52
N VAL A 38 -11.20 20.04 32.83
CA VAL A 38 -10.91 19.24 31.60
C VAL A 38 -10.95 17.74 31.90
N LYS A 39 -10.37 17.33 33.03
CA LYS A 39 -10.40 15.92 33.42
C LYS A 39 -11.81 15.45 33.72
N ALA A 40 -12.61 16.22 34.45
CA ALA A 40 -13.99 15.92 34.76
C ALA A 40 -14.82 15.77 33.48
N TYR A 41 -14.73 16.74 32.57
CA TYR A 41 -15.41 16.74 31.29
C TYR A 41 -15.07 15.49 30.46
N LEU A 42 -13.78 15.11 30.34
CA LEU A 42 -13.38 13.92 29.59
C LEU A 42 -13.81 12.60 30.23
N ILE A 43 -13.97 12.60 31.58
CA ILE A 43 -14.50 11.42 32.28
C ILE A 43 -16.02 11.31 32.11
N GLU A 44 -16.72 12.43 32.14
CA GLU A 44 -18.17 12.50 31.93
C GLU A 44 -18.56 12.26 30.47
N ASN A 45 -17.68 12.61 29.50
CA ASN A 45 -17.90 12.51 28.08
C ASN A 45 -16.75 11.73 27.41
N PRO A 46 -16.55 10.43 27.70
CA PRO A 46 -15.42 9.65 27.19
C PRO A 46 -15.46 9.47 25.65
N GLU A 47 -16.64 9.62 25.04
CA GLU A 47 -16.83 9.59 23.58
C GLU A 47 -16.02 10.66 22.85
N VAL A 48 -15.71 11.80 23.46
CA VAL A 48 -14.85 12.85 22.89
C VAL A 48 -13.44 12.32 22.58
N LEU A 49 -12.91 11.44 23.43
CA LEU A 49 -11.62 10.81 23.17
C LEU A 49 -11.70 9.83 21.99
N VAL A 50 -12.78 9.07 21.91
CA VAL A 50 -13.02 8.14 20.77
C VAL A 50 -13.16 8.93 19.47
N GLU A 51 -13.94 10.01 19.47
CA GLU A 51 -14.09 10.89 18.31
C GLU A 51 -12.74 11.50 17.87
N ALA A 52 -11.95 12.02 18.81
CA ALA A 52 -10.62 12.57 18.53
C ALA A 52 -9.67 11.49 17.95
N MET A 53 -9.73 10.26 18.45
CA MET A 53 -8.94 9.14 17.91
C MET A 53 -9.38 8.77 16.49
N ASN A 54 -10.68 8.73 16.22
CA ASN A 54 -11.21 8.46 14.87
C ASN A 54 -10.74 9.53 13.88
N VAL A 55 -10.87 10.81 14.24
CA VAL A 55 -10.39 11.93 13.41
C VAL A 55 -8.89 11.83 13.14
N MET A 56 -8.10 11.43 14.14
CA MET A 56 -6.66 11.23 13.97
C MET A 56 -6.38 10.07 13.00
N GLN A 57 -7.07 8.93 13.15
CA GLN A 57 -6.93 7.78 12.26
C GLN A 57 -7.32 8.11 10.81
N ASP A 58 -8.43 8.82 10.62
CA ASP A 58 -8.89 9.27 9.29
C ASP A 58 -7.85 10.17 8.61
N ARG A 59 -7.29 11.12 9.35
CA ARG A 59 -6.23 12.01 8.83
C ARG A 59 -4.98 11.24 8.47
N GLN A 60 -4.60 10.26 9.26
CA GLN A 60 -3.44 9.41 9.02
C GLN A 60 -3.67 8.55 7.77
N ALA A 61 -4.82 7.90 7.64
CA ALA A 61 -5.19 7.11 6.45
C ALA A 61 -5.20 7.95 5.18
N GLN A 62 -5.74 9.19 5.24
CA GLN A 62 -5.71 10.11 4.10
C GLN A 62 -4.29 10.54 3.72
N ALA A 63 -3.42 10.79 4.70
CA ALA A 63 -2.02 11.13 4.45
C ALA A 63 -1.24 9.96 3.84
N GLU A 64 -1.47 8.74 4.31
CA GLU A 64 -0.89 7.52 3.74
C GLU A 64 -1.35 7.31 2.30
N LEU A 65 -2.66 7.44 2.03
CA LEU A 65 -3.21 7.32 0.68
C LEU A 65 -2.60 8.36 -0.28
N ALA A 66 -2.48 9.61 0.14
CA ALA A 66 -1.87 10.67 -0.67
C ALA A 66 -0.37 10.38 -0.94
N THR A 67 0.35 9.86 0.05
CA THR A 67 1.75 9.45 -0.11
C THR A 67 1.87 8.29 -1.11
N ASP A 68 1.03 7.27 -0.99
CA ASP A 68 1.04 6.12 -1.90
C ASP A 68 0.70 6.53 -3.34
N GLN A 69 -0.29 7.40 -3.55
CA GLN A 69 -0.61 7.95 -4.87
C GLN A 69 0.54 8.76 -5.48
N GLN A 70 1.28 9.50 -4.65
CA GLN A 70 2.48 10.22 -5.11
C GLN A 70 3.57 9.22 -5.54
N LEU A 71 3.84 8.18 -4.74
CA LEU A 71 4.80 7.13 -5.08
C LEU A 71 4.44 6.42 -6.40
N VAL A 72 3.17 6.08 -6.61
CA VAL A 72 2.70 5.48 -7.87
C VAL A 72 2.92 6.44 -9.04
N THR A 73 2.65 7.73 -8.86
CA THR A 73 2.84 8.75 -9.90
C THR A 73 4.32 8.90 -10.27
N ASP A 74 5.19 8.98 -9.27
CA ASP A 74 6.64 9.16 -9.44
C ASP A 74 7.30 7.96 -10.13
N HIS A 75 6.78 6.75 -9.89
CA HIS A 75 7.33 5.49 -10.41
C HIS A 75 6.46 4.83 -11.50
N LYS A 76 5.54 5.58 -12.11
CA LYS A 76 4.59 5.03 -13.10
C LYS A 76 5.25 4.28 -14.26
N ASN A 77 6.41 4.73 -14.72
CA ASN A 77 7.12 4.09 -15.84
C ASN A 77 7.68 2.72 -15.41
N ASP A 78 8.27 2.63 -14.23
CA ASP A 78 8.82 1.40 -13.69
C ASP A 78 7.72 0.39 -13.32
N LEU A 79 6.53 0.90 -12.97
CA LEU A 79 5.36 0.09 -12.66
C LEU A 79 4.68 -0.44 -13.93
N PHE A 80 4.34 0.47 -14.86
CA PHE A 80 3.40 0.17 -15.93
C PHE A 80 4.05 -0.01 -17.30
N ALA A 81 5.25 0.55 -17.54
CA ALA A 81 5.94 0.50 -18.83
C ALA A 81 7.18 -0.40 -18.83
N ASP A 82 7.45 -1.10 -17.74
CA ASP A 82 8.53 -2.07 -17.64
C ASP A 82 8.32 -3.24 -18.61
N GLN A 83 9.33 -3.50 -19.44
CA GLN A 83 9.29 -4.57 -20.43
C GLN A 83 9.91 -5.89 -19.95
N ALA A 84 10.52 -5.89 -18.76
CA ALA A 84 11.15 -7.07 -18.18
C ALA A 84 10.17 -7.91 -17.36
N SER A 85 9.03 -7.34 -16.98
CA SER A 85 7.97 -8.03 -16.24
C SER A 85 6.99 -8.73 -17.18
N TRP A 86 6.42 -9.83 -16.70
CA TRP A 86 5.35 -10.49 -17.42
C TRP A 86 4.07 -9.65 -17.43
N VAL A 87 3.39 -9.69 -18.59
CA VAL A 87 2.10 -9.03 -18.79
C VAL A 87 1.07 -10.03 -19.24
N GLY A 88 -0.05 -10.10 -18.53
CA GLY A 88 -1.21 -10.94 -18.83
C GLY A 88 -2.53 -10.18 -18.81
N GLY A 89 -3.62 -10.93 -18.86
CA GLY A 89 -4.96 -10.36 -19.01
C GLY A 89 -5.15 -9.71 -20.38
N ASN A 90 -5.76 -8.53 -20.41
CA ASN A 90 -5.88 -7.73 -21.64
C ASN A 90 -4.70 -6.73 -21.71
N PRO A 91 -3.73 -6.89 -22.63
CA PRO A 91 -2.60 -5.95 -22.74
C PRO A 91 -3.01 -4.50 -23.01
N ASN A 92 -4.21 -4.30 -23.55
CA ASN A 92 -4.82 -2.98 -23.82
C ASN A 92 -5.94 -2.64 -22.83
N GLY A 93 -5.96 -3.30 -21.66
CA GLY A 93 -6.95 -3.04 -20.62
C GLY A 93 -6.95 -1.60 -20.15
N ASP A 94 -8.11 -1.12 -19.76
CA ASP A 94 -8.31 0.25 -19.26
C ASP A 94 -7.85 0.42 -17.81
N ILE A 95 -7.70 -0.68 -17.08
CA ILE A 95 -7.12 -0.72 -15.73
C ILE A 95 -5.87 -1.58 -15.76
N THR A 96 -4.79 -1.11 -15.13
CA THR A 96 -3.60 -1.92 -14.90
C THR A 96 -3.50 -2.33 -13.44
N VAL A 97 -3.37 -3.62 -13.21
CA VAL A 97 -3.04 -4.20 -11.90
C VAL A 97 -1.59 -4.66 -11.93
N VAL A 98 -0.76 -4.12 -11.05
CA VAL A 98 0.62 -4.58 -10.83
C VAL A 98 0.64 -5.34 -9.50
N GLU A 99 1.17 -6.56 -9.49
CA GLU A 99 1.37 -7.34 -8.28
C GLU A 99 2.86 -7.56 -8.02
N PHE A 100 3.35 -7.12 -6.86
CA PHE A 100 4.63 -7.53 -6.30
C PHE A 100 4.42 -8.82 -5.52
N MET A 101 4.96 -9.93 -6.02
CA MET A 101 4.65 -11.26 -5.51
C MET A 101 5.90 -12.07 -5.17
N ASP A 102 5.69 -13.07 -4.30
CA ASP A 102 6.70 -14.03 -3.88
C ASP A 102 6.09 -15.44 -3.83
N TYR A 103 6.70 -16.41 -4.49
CA TYR A 103 6.20 -17.80 -4.58
C TYR A 103 6.12 -18.53 -3.23
N ARG A 104 6.88 -18.08 -2.23
CA ARG A 104 6.87 -18.68 -0.88
C ARG A 104 5.91 -17.96 0.07
N CYS A 105 5.33 -16.85 -0.36
CA CYS A 105 4.35 -16.10 0.42
C CYS A 105 2.98 -16.81 0.44
N GLY A 106 2.50 -17.16 1.64
CA GLY A 106 1.19 -17.80 1.81
C GLY A 106 0.03 -16.94 1.34
N TYR A 107 0.14 -15.61 1.49
CA TYR A 107 -0.89 -14.68 1.02
C TYR A 107 -0.86 -14.46 -0.49
N CYS A 108 0.30 -14.52 -1.17
CA CYS A 108 0.36 -14.55 -2.63
C CYS A 108 -0.31 -15.80 -3.19
N ARG A 109 -0.04 -16.96 -2.57
CA ARG A 109 -0.70 -18.22 -2.93
C ARG A 109 -2.21 -18.17 -2.73
N LYS A 110 -2.67 -17.48 -1.69
CA LYS A 110 -4.10 -17.27 -1.45
C LYS A 110 -4.71 -16.33 -2.48
N ALA A 111 -4.03 -15.23 -2.80
CA ALA A 111 -4.49 -14.21 -3.74
C ALA A 111 -4.52 -14.72 -5.18
N TYR A 112 -3.66 -15.67 -5.54
CA TYR A 112 -3.46 -16.14 -6.92
C TYR A 112 -4.78 -16.44 -7.66
N GLN A 113 -5.64 -17.29 -7.10
CA GLN A 113 -6.90 -17.64 -7.76
C GLN A 113 -7.86 -16.43 -7.84
N GLU A 114 -7.86 -15.58 -6.82
CA GLU A 114 -8.72 -14.41 -6.79
C GLU A 114 -8.29 -13.32 -7.80
N VAL A 115 -6.98 -13.18 -8.04
CA VAL A 115 -6.44 -12.31 -9.10
C VAL A 115 -6.79 -12.86 -10.48
N GLU A 116 -6.66 -14.18 -10.69
CA GLU A 116 -7.07 -14.83 -11.95
C GLU A 116 -8.58 -14.63 -12.21
N ASP A 117 -9.40 -14.82 -11.19
CA ASP A 117 -10.85 -14.64 -11.28
C ASP A 117 -11.23 -13.18 -11.55
N LEU A 118 -10.53 -12.22 -10.92
CA LEU A 118 -10.71 -10.78 -11.16
C LEU A 118 -10.44 -10.44 -12.63
N VAL A 119 -9.26 -10.82 -13.12
CA VAL A 119 -8.81 -10.51 -14.49
C VAL A 119 -9.74 -11.14 -15.52
N LYS A 120 -10.13 -12.40 -15.30
CA LYS A 120 -11.00 -13.16 -16.19
C LYS A 120 -12.43 -12.61 -16.20
N ALA A 121 -12.99 -12.26 -15.04
CA ALA A 121 -14.35 -11.78 -14.92
C ALA A 121 -14.52 -10.36 -15.50
N ASP A 122 -13.53 -9.52 -15.33
CA ASP A 122 -13.52 -8.13 -15.83
C ASP A 122 -13.23 -8.06 -17.34
N GLY A 123 -12.25 -8.83 -17.82
CA GLY A 123 -11.87 -8.92 -19.24
C GLY A 123 -11.16 -7.69 -19.81
N ASN A 124 -11.02 -6.62 -19.05
CA ASN A 124 -10.40 -5.36 -19.48
C ASN A 124 -9.29 -4.88 -18.52
N ILE A 125 -8.73 -5.81 -17.76
CA ILE A 125 -7.59 -5.58 -16.87
C ILE A 125 -6.31 -6.04 -17.56
N ARG A 126 -5.27 -5.19 -17.53
CA ARG A 126 -3.89 -5.51 -17.81
C ARG A 126 -3.20 -5.90 -16.50
N LEU A 127 -2.72 -7.15 -16.40
CA LEU A 127 -2.02 -7.65 -15.22
C LEU A 127 -0.51 -7.64 -15.46
N VAL A 128 0.25 -7.05 -14.56
CA VAL A 128 1.73 -7.06 -14.54
C VAL A 128 2.21 -7.77 -13.29
N LEU A 129 3.02 -8.82 -13.43
CA LEU A 129 3.63 -9.51 -12.29
C LEU A 129 5.08 -9.07 -12.11
N LYS A 130 5.39 -8.55 -10.93
CA LYS A 130 6.72 -8.17 -10.48
C LYS A 130 7.28 -9.25 -9.56
N GLU A 131 8.28 -10.00 -10.03
CA GLU A 131 8.99 -10.95 -9.20
C GLU A 131 9.69 -10.22 -8.06
N TYR A 132 9.21 -10.41 -6.83
CA TYR A 132 9.69 -9.70 -5.64
C TYR A 132 10.05 -10.68 -4.51
N PRO A 133 11.12 -11.47 -4.69
CA PRO A 133 11.51 -12.52 -3.76
C PRO A 133 12.16 -11.92 -2.50
N ILE A 134 11.42 -11.89 -1.39
CA ILE A 134 11.84 -11.32 -0.11
C ILE A 134 11.83 -12.32 1.05
N LEU A 135 11.40 -13.57 0.82
CA LEU A 135 11.22 -14.58 1.87
C LEU A 135 12.34 -15.64 1.89
N GLY A 136 13.50 -15.31 1.33
CA GLY A 136 14.70 -16.16 1.41
C GLY A 136 15.07 -16.84 0.09
N GLU A 137 15.99 -17.83 0.19
CA GLU A 137 16.65 -18.44 -0.97
C GLU A 137 15.67 -19.16 -1.90
N ASP A 138 14.71 -19.90 -1.37
CA ASP A 138 13.67 -20.56 -2.14
C ASP A 138 12.84 -19.58 -2.99
N SER A 139 12.56 -18.39 -2.44
CA SER A 139 11.86 -17.33 -3.16
C SER A 139 12.68 -16.83 -4.34
N VAL A 140 13.98 -16.55 -4.10
CA VAL A 140 14.90 -16.11 -5.14
C VAL A 140 15.06 -17.17 -6.23
N THR A 141 15.18 -18.44 -5.85
CA THR A 141 15.33 -19.55 -6.80
C THR A 141 14.09 -19.71 -7.67
N SER A 142 12.89 -19.60 -7.08
CA SER A 142 11.62 -19.66 -7.82
C SER A 142 11.47 -18.48 -8.79
N ALA A 143 11.76 -17.25 -8.35
CA ALA A 143 11.71 -16.06 -9.19
C ALA A 143 12.71 -16.14 -10.36
N ARG A 144 13.94 -16.62 -10.10
CA ARG A 144 14.93 -16.84 -11.16
C ARG A 144 14.46 -17.82 -12.22
N PHE A 145 13.80 -18.92 -11.82
CA PHE A 145 13.23 -19.88 -12.77
C PHE A 145 12.14 -19.23 -13.64
N ALA A 146 11.21 -18.51 -13.03
CA ALA A 146 10.12 -17.84 -13.75
C ALA A 146 10.66 -16.81 -14.76
N ILE A 147 11.61 -15.96 -14.34
CA ILE A 147 12.24 -14.96 -15.20
C ILE A 147 13.04 -15.65 -16.33
N ALA A 148 13.77 -16.73 -16.04
CA ALA A 148 14.49 -17.50 -17.05
C ALA A 148 13.55 -18.05 -18.13
N VAL A 149 12.41 -18.62 -17.72
CA VAL A 149 11.38 -19.09 -18.65
C VAL A 149 10.80 -17.93 -19.47
N LEU A 150 10.51 -16.77 -18.84
CA LEU A 150 10.03 -15.59 -19.56
C LEU A 150 11.01 -15.15 -20.65
N GLN A 151 12.28 -15.06 -20.31
CA GLN A 151 13.34 -14.59 -21.22
C GLN A 151 13.63 -15.56 -22.38
N LEU A 152 13.48 -16.85 -22.16
CA LEU A 152 13.75 -17.87 -23.18
C LEU A 152 12.53 -18.22 -24.02
N HIS A 153 11.33 -18.20 -23.44
CA HIS A 153 10.14 -18.78 -24.05
C HIS A 153 8.93 -17.83 -24.12
N GLY A 154 9.03 -16.63 -23.53
CA GLY A 154 8.00 -15.60 -23.61
C GLY A 154 6.83 -15.76 -22.64
N ASN A 155 5.82 -14.92 -22.82
CA ASN A 155 4.72 -14.70 -21.87
C ASN A 155 3.89 -15.97 -21.60
N ASP A 156 3.52 -16.74 -22.62
CA ASP A 156 2.69 -17.94 -22.44
C ASP A 156 3.43 -19.03 -21.65
N ALA A 157 4.73 -19.14 -21.85
CA ALA A 157 5.58 -20.05 -21.11
C ALA A 157 5.73 -19.62 -19.64
N TYR A 158 5.96 -18.32 -19.43
CA TYR A 158 6.01 -17.76 -18.06
C TYR A 158 4.73 -18.05 -17.29
N LYS A 159 3.54 -17.85 -17.92
CA LYS A 159 2.25 -18.12 -17.25
C LYS A 159 2.17 -19.55 -16.73
N LYS A 160 2.56 -20.53 -17.55
CA LYS A 160 2.60 -21.94 -17.15
C LYS A 160 3.59 -22.17 -16.00
N ALA A 161 4.78 -21.58 -16.08
CA ALA A 161 5.78 -21.69 -15.03
C ALA A 161 5.30 -21.03 -13.72
N HIS A 162 4.69 -19.86 -13.81
CA HIS A 162 4.10 -19.15 -12.68
C HIS A 162 3.02 -19.98 -11.98
N ASP A 163 2.07 -20.55 -12.73
CA ASP A 163 0.98 -21.37 -12.18
C ASP A 163 1.51 -22.62 -11.46
N ALA A 164 2.55 -23.22 -12.02
CA ALA A 164 3.19 -24.37 -11.41
C ALA A 164 3.99 -24.00 -10.15
N LEU A 165 4.74 -22.90 -10.17
CA LEU A 165 5.54 -22.43 -9.03
C LEU A 165 4.69 -21.97 -7.86
N ILE A 166 3.61 -21.23 -8.10
CA ILE A 166 2.75 -20.69 -7.03
C ILE A 166 2.04 -21.81 -6.27
N THR A 167 1.84 -22.95 -6.90
CA THR A 167 1.25 -24.16 -6.31
C THR A 167 2.30 -25.18 -5.84
N LEU A 168 3.58 -24.97 -6.15
CA LEU A 168 4.66 -25.91 -5.84
C LEU A 168 4.77 -26.15 -4.33
N ARG A 169 4.73 -27.42 -3.94
CA ARG A 169 4.98 -27.87 -2.57
C ARG A 169 6.41 -28.41 -2.48
N GLY A 170 7.11 -28.04 -1.43
CA GLY A 170 8.52 -28.45 -1.23
C GLY A 170 9.52 -27.39 -1.71
N ALA A 171 10.80 -27.73 -1.73
CA ALA A 171 11.89 -26.85 -2.13
C ALA A 171 11.99 -26.74 -3.67
N PRO A 172 12.26 -25.57 -4.23
CA PRO A 172 12.52 -25.37 -5.65
C PRO A 172 13.99 -25.68 -5.99
N ASP A 173 14.49 -26.87 -5.59
CA ASP A 173 15.85 -27.29 -5.92
C ASP A 173 16.03 -27.59 -7.41
N ALA A 174 17.28 -27.77 -7.86
CA ALA A 174 17.61 -27.96 -9.27
C ALA A 174 16.93 -29.20 -9.86
N GLU A 175 16.77 -30.28 -9.08
CA GLU A 175 16.08 -31.50 -9.54
C GLU A 175 14.59 -31.25 -9.74
N THR A 176 13.93 -30.58 -8.78
CA THR A 176 12.51 -30.22 -8.83
C THR A 176 12.23 -29.28 -10.00
N LEU A 177 13.04 -28.22 -10.17
CA LEU A 177 12.87 -27.27 -11.25
C LEU A 177 13.22 -27.88 -12.62
N GLY A 178 14.17 -28.79 -12.70
CA GLY A 178 14.48 -29.54 -13.93
C GLY A 178 13.32 -30.42 -14.36
N ARG A 179 12.68 -31.13 -13.43
CA ARG A 179 11.44 -31.89 -13.72
C ARG A 179 10.31 -30.94 -14.14
N LEU A 180 10.13 -29.84 -13.41
CA LEU A 180 9.09 -28.86 -13.72
C LEU A 180 9.24 -28.30 -15.14
N ALA A 181 10.46 -27.91 -15.55
CA ALA A 181 10.73 -27.46 -16.90
C ALA A 181 10.32 -28.51 -17.94
N THR A 182 10.70 -29.78 -17.71
CA THR A 182 10.36 -30.90 -18.60
C THR A 182 8.86 -31.14 -18.67
N ASP A 183 8.17 -31.14 -17.54
CA ASP A 183 6.70 -31.32 -17.45
C ASP A 183 5.94 -30.18 -18.17
N LEU A 184 6.50 -29.00 -18.19
CA LEU A 184 5.97 -27.84 -18.92
C LEU A 184 6.34 -27.83 -20.41
N GLY A 185 7.14 -28.79 -20.86
CA GLY A 185 7.55 -28.96 -22.25
C GLY A 185 8.77 -28.15 -22.66
N PHE A 186 9.60 -27.73 -21.70
CA PHE A 186 10.85 -27.00 -21.95
C PHE A 186 12.05 -27.92 -21.80
N ASP A 187 13.14 -27.61 -22.51
CA ASP A 187 14.44 -28.22 -22.21
C ASP A 187 14.95 -27.65 -20.87
N ALA A 188 15.12 -28.54 -19.88
CA ALA A 188 15.50 -28.15 -18.53
C ALA A 188 16.87 -27.45 -18.45
N LYS A 189 17.87 -27.96 -19.23
CA LYS A 189 19.23 -27.44 -19.10
C LYS A 189 19.35 -25.97 -19.48
N PRO A 190 18.85 -25.46 -20.63
CA PRO A 190 18.89 -24.03 -20.93
C PRO A 190 18.19 -23.17 -19.89
N VAL A 191 17.06 -23.62 -19.35
CA VAL A 191 16.31 -22.86 -18.32
C VAL A 191 17.14 -22.78 -17.02
N LEU A 192 17.69 -23.89 -16.55
CA LEU A 192 18.50 -23.92 -15.33
C LEU A 192 19.79 -23.11 -15.49
N ASP A 193 20.47 -23.20 -16.64
CA ASP A 193 21.64 -22.39 -16.94
C ASP A 193 21.29 -20.88 -16.96
N ARG A 194 20.13 -20.49 -17.52
CA ARG A 194 19.66 -19.11 -17.61
C ARG A 194 19.36 -18.50 -16.26
N MET A 195 18.92 -19.26 -15.27
CA MET A 195 18.65 -18.78 -13.91
C MET A 195 19.82 -18.03 -13.28
N GLY A 196 21.06 -18.41 -13.62
CA GLY A 196 22.29 -17.78 -13.10
C GLY A 196 22.73 -16.52 -13.85
N ALA A 197 22.06 -16.14 -14.94
CA ALA A 197 22.50 -15.05 -15.80
C ALA A 197 22.33 -13.67 -15.16
N ASP A 198 23.17 -12.72 -15.56
CA ASP A 198 23.14 -11.34 -15.07
C ASP A 198 21.83 -10.64 -15.41
N GLU A 199 21.22 -10.95 -16.56
CA GLU A 199 19.95 -10.37 -16.99
C GLU A 199 18.79 -10.83 -16.11
N VAL A 200 18.81 -12.05 -15.56
CA VAL A 200 17.83 -12.53 -14.57
C VAL A 200 18.05 -11.80 -13.24
N THR A 201 19.32 -11.66 -12.85
CA THR A 201 19.68 -10.93 -11.63
C THR A 201 19.26 -9.46 -11.70
N ALA A 202 19.44 -8.83 -12.85
CA ALA A 202 19.06 -7.43 -13.07
C ALA A 202 17.54 -7.20 -12.91
N VAL A 203 16.69 -8.12 -13.38
CA VAL A 203 15.22 -8.00 -13.21
C VAL A 203 14.85 -8.04 -11.71
N ILE A 204 15.38 -8.99 -10.96
CA ILE A 204 15.11 -9.08 -9.52
C ILE A 204 15.61 -7.83 -8.80
N ALA A 205 16.82 -7.37 -9.11
CA ALA A 205 17.40 -6.18 -8.50
C ALA A 205 16.56 -4.92 -8.80
N ALA A 206 16.10 -4.75 -10.04
CA ALA A 206 15.25 -3.62 -10.42
C ALA A 206 13.90 -3.65 -9.67
N ASN A 207 13.27 -4.82 -9.56
CA ASN A 207 12.03 -4.97 -8.79
C ASN A 207 12.23 -4.70 -7.30
N GLN A 208 13.35 -5.14 -6.72
CA GLN A 208 13.70 -4.86 -5.33
C GLN A 208 13.97 -3.36 -5.10
N GLU A 209 14.68 -2.72 -6.00
CA GLU A 209 14.92 -1.27 -5.95
C GLU A 209 13.61 -0.49 -6.03
N LEU A 210 12.73 -0.85 -6.97
CA LEU A 210 11.41 -0.24 -7.10
C LEU A 210 10.57 -0.46 -5.84
N GLY A 211 10.52 -1.69 -5.31
CA GLY A 211 9.80 -1.99 -4.08
C GLY A 211 10.30 -1.16 -2.89
N ASN A 212 11.63 -0.97 -2.77
CA ASN A 212 12.22 -0.11 -1.74
C ASN A 212 11.81 1.36 -1.92
N LYS A 213 11.86 1.91 -3.14
CA LYS A 213 11.42 3.27 -3.45
C LYS A 213 9.95 3.50 -3.13
N MET A 214 9.12 2.49 -3.35
CA MET A 214 7.69 2.50 -3.05
C MET A 214 7.37 2.11 -1.60
N ALA A 215 8.38 1.94 -0.74
CA ALA A 215 8.22 1.50 0.64
C ALA A 215 7.38 0.21 0.79
N ILE A 216 7.55 -0.73 -0.15
CA ILE A 216 6.91 -2.05 -0.12
C ILE A 216 7.69 -2.95 0.82
N SER A 217 7.07 -3.34 1.95
CA SER A 217 7.70 -4.17 2.99
C SER A 217 7.20 -5.62 3.02
N GLY A 218 6.26 -5.99 2.15
CA GLY A 218 5.65 -7.32 2.15
C GLY A 218 4.94 -7.66 0.85
N THR A 219 4.61 -8.94 0.70
CA THR A 219 3.89 -9.49 -0.45
C THR A 219 2.58 -10.18 0.00
N PRO A 220 1.54 -10.21 -0.85
CA PRO A 220 1.44 -9.43 -2.06
C PRO A 220 1.32 -7.94 -1.76
N THR A 221 1.79 -7.08 -2.67
CA THR A 221 1.41 -5.68 -2.72
C THR A 221 0.89 -5.41 -4.12
N PHE A 222 -0.28 -4.81 -4.22
CA PHE A 222 -0.90 -4.47 -5.49
C PHE A 222 -0.85 -2.97 -5.74
N VAL A 223 -0.71 -2.60 -7.01
CA VAL A 223 -0.99 -1.25 -7.49
C VAL A 223 -2.08 -1.37 -8.55
N ILE A 224 -3.26 -0.82 -8.26
CA ILE A 224 -4.40 -0.79 -9.18
C ILE A 224 -4.52 0.65 -9.67
N ASP A 225 -4.04 0.92 -10.88
CA ASP A 225 -3.84 2.25 -11.44
C ASP A 225 -3.13 3.21 -10.48
N ARG A 226 -3.86 3.99 -9.67
CA ARG A 226 -3.30 4.97 -8.73
C ARG A 226 -3.30 4.53 -7.29
N GLN A 227 -4.02 3.46 -6.98
CA GLN A 227 -4.18 2.99 -5.62
C GLN A 227 -3.22 1.84 -5.29
N MET A 228 -2.41 2.02 -4.24
CA MET A 228 -1.55 0.96 -3.70
C MET A 228 -2.27 0.24 -2.55
N LEU A 229 -2.21 -1.10 -2.57
CA LEU A 229 -2.80 -1.98 -1.58
C LEU A 229 -1.70 -2.84 -0.96
N ARG A 230 -1.40 -2.61 0.29
CA ARG A 230 -0.35 -3.32 1.02
C ARG A 230 -0.92 -4.57 1.69
N GLY A 231 -0.62 -5.73 1.11
CA GLY A 231 -1.11 -7.01 1.60
C GLY A 231 -2.26 -7.59 0.78
N TYR A 232 -2.78 -8.70 1.29
CA TYR A 232 -3.87 -9.43 0.66
C TYR A 232 -5.21 -8.66 0.75
N VAL A 233 -5.88 -8.55 -0.38
CA VAL A 233 -7.25 -8.00 -0.49
C VAL A 233 -8.12 -9.06 -1.15
N PRO A 234 -9.29 -9.41 -0.58
CA PRO A 234 -10.24 -10.34 -1.19
C PRO A 234 -10.76 -9.87 -2.55
N LEU A 235 -11.24 -10.81 -3.37
CA LEU A 235 -11.74 -10.54 -4.73
C LEU A 235 -12.77 -9.41 -4.79
N ASP A 236 -13.76 -9.41 -3.90
CA ASP A 236 -14.80 -8.38 -3.83
C ASP A 236 -14.25 -6.98 -3.53
N GLY A 237 -13.24 -6.91 -2.66
CA GLY A 237 -12.51 -5.68 -2.39
C GLY A 237 -11.73 -5.18 -3.61
N MET A 238 -11.01 -6.05 -4.30
CA MET A 238 -10.30 -5.70 -5.54
C MET A 238 -11.28 -5.22 -6.64
N GLN A 239 -12.42 -5.89 -6.79
CA GLN A 239 -13.47 -5.48 -7.74
C GLN A 239 -14.01 -4.07 -7.46
N GLN A 240 -14.23 -3.73 -6.17
CA GLN A 240 -14.68 -2.39 -5.78
C GLN A 240 -13.63 -1.32 -6.11
N ILE A 241 -12.36 -1.62 -5.89
CA ILE A 241 -11.26 -0.70 -6.19
C ILE A 241 -11.13 -0.49 -7.70
N VAL A 242 -11.13 -1.57 -8.50
CA VAL A 242 -11.13 -1.49 -9.96
C VAL A 242 -12.30 -0.63 -10.47
N ALA A 243 -13.50 -0.84 -9.94
CA ALA A 243 -14.67 -0.06 -10.32
C ALA A 243 -14.58 1.42 -9.89
N SER A 244 -13.89 1.72 -8.80
CA SER A 244 -13.63 3.08 -8.34
C SER A 244 -12.60 3.80 -9.22
N GLU A 245 -11.47 3.13 -9.50
CA GLU A 245 -10.38 3.69 -10.33
C GLU A 245 -10.88 3.97 -11.76
N ARG A 246 -11.79 3.16 -12.29
CA ARG A 246 -12.38 3.34 -13.62
C ARG A 246 -13.30 4.57 -13.75
N LYS A 247 -13.75 5.13 -12.62
CA LYS A 247 -14.64 6.32 -12.58
C LYS A 247 -13.89 7.62 -12.30
N SER A 248 -12.61 7.56 -11.96
CA SER A 248 -11.84 8.70 -11.44
C SER A 248 -10.97 9.46 -12.53
#